data_3eef021af52905e566175e5e0932436e
#
_entry.id   3eef021af52905e566175e5e0932436e
#
_cell.length_a   1.000
_cell.length_b   1.000
_cell.length_c   1.000
_cell.angle_alpha   90.00
_cell.angle_beta   90.00
_cell.angle_gamma   90.00
#
_symmetry.space_group_name_H-M   'P 1'
#
loop_
_entity.id
_entity.type
_entity.pdbx_description
1 polymer ?
#
loop_
_entity_poly.entity_id
_entity_poly.type
_entity_poly.pdbx_seq_one_letter_code
_entity_poly.pdbx_strand_id
1 'polypeptide(L)'
;MGFRKDFLWGGATAANQLEGAYDEDGRGLANVDLSPVGETRASVITGERKMLDFEDGYFYPAKGAIDFYHRYKEDIALFAEMGFKTYRMSIAWTRIFPNGDEETPNEKGLQFYENVFKECRKYGIEPLVTITHFDFPIHLIKKYGGWRNRKIIDFYKKLCEVIFRRYKGLVKYWLTFNEINILLHAPFMGAGIVFEEGENRKQVLYTAAHNELVASAWATKIGHEIDPENKIGCMLAAGKFYPLAAKPEDVWTALEKDRENYFFIDVQVRGYYPSYALKFLERNNLKIDITEEDKKILKENTVDFVSFSYYTTRCISAEADKLGEGNLLESMRNPYIEVTDWGWGLDPLGFRTTINEIYDRYQKPLFVVENGLGAVDVPDENGYVEDDYRIDYLRAHIKAMRDAVVLDGVDLLGYTTWGPIDLVSAGTGEMKKRYGFIYVDRDNDGNGTLKRSKKKSFDWYKKVIATNGEDLE
;
A
#
# COMPACT_ATOMS: atom_id res chain seq x y z
N MET A 1 23.15 -20.51 4.17
CA MET A 1 22.78 -19.18 4.74
C MET A 1 21.40 -18.84 4.20
N GLY A 2 20.51 -18.32 5.06
CA GLY A 2 19.14 -17.96 4.74
C GLY A 2 18.83 -16.53 5.19
N PHE A 3 17.57 -16.24 5.42
CA PHE A 3 17.14 -14.97 6.01
C PHE A 3 17.70 -14.79 7.43
N ARG A 4 17.81 -13.54 7.87
CA ARG A 4 18.20 -13.21 9.25
C ARG A 4 17.28 -13.90 10.28
N LYS A 5 17.80 -14.22 11.47
CA LYS A 5 17.03 -14.96 12.49
C LYS A 5 15.79 -14.22 13.00
N ASP A 6 15.85 -12.90 12.98
CA ASP A 6 14.77 -11.98 13.37
C ASP A 6 13.97 -11.46 12.17
N PHE A 7 13.96 -12.19 11.05
CA PHE A 7 13.21 -11.84 9.85
C PHE A 7 11.71 -11.77 10.14
N LEU A 8 11.09 -10.68 9.73
CA LEU A 8 9.69 -10.38 10.01
C LEU A 8 8.77 -10.95 8.92
N TRP A 9 8.39 -12.22 9.08
CA TRP A 9 7.39 -12.88 8.25
C TRP A 9 5.98 -12.49 8.67
N GLY A 10 5.08 -12.26 7.71
CA GLY A 10 3.68 -11.98 8.04
C GLY A 10 2.78 -11.73 6.85
N GLY A 11 1.76 -10.94 7.07
CA GLY A 11 0.80 -10.51 6.06
C GLY A 11 0.40 -9.05 6.24
N ALA A 12 -0.20 -8.48 5.19
CA ALA A 12 -0.56 -7.09 5.09
C ALA A 12 -2.03 -6.90 4.70
N THR A 13 -2.69 -5.93 5.30
CA THR A 13 -4.06 -5.52 5.00
C THR A 13 -4.19 -4.00 4.99
N ALA A 14 -5.32 -3.48 4.49
CA ALA A 14 -5.68 -2.07 4.54
C ALA A 14 -7.05 -1.90 5.20
N ALA A 15 -7.19 -0.89 6.07
CA ALA A 15 -8.40 -0.62 6.83
C ALA A 15 -9.67 -0.62 5.98
N ASN A 16 -9.66 0.13 4.87
CA ASN A 16 -10.82 0.27 3.99
C ASN A 16 -11.24 -1.02 3.27
N GLN A 17 -10.34 -2.01 3.16
CA GLN A 17 -10.59 -3.25 2.42
C GLN A 17 -11.07 -4.39 3.33
N LEU A 18 -10.93 -4.24 4.68
CA LEU A 18 -11.32 -5.32 5.59
C LEU A 18 -12.16 -4.89 6.79
N GLU A 19 -12.06 -3.65 7.29
CA GLU A 19 -12.69 -3.28 8.56
C GLU A 19 -14.21 -3.32 8.53
N GLY A 20 -14.85 -2.68 7.55
CA GLY A 20 -16.28 -2.40 7.58
C GLY A 20 -16.64 -1.36 8.64
N ALA A 21 -17.84 -1.48 9.23
CA ALA A 21 -18.31 -0.58 10.30
C ALA A 21 -18.09 0.91 9.96
N TYR A 22 -18.45 1.30 8.73
CA TYR A 22 -18.11 2.60 8.13
C TYR A 22 -18.77 3.80 8.82
N ASP A 23 -19.86 3.57 9.54
CA ASP A 23 -20.68 4.57 10.25
C ASP A 23 -20.77 4.32 11.78
N GLU A 24 -19.94 3.40 12.30
CA GLU A 24 -19.96 3.05 13.72
C GLU A 24 -18.94 3.85 14.53
N ASP A 25 -19.24 4.02 15.82
CA ASP A 25 -18.39 4.66 16.84
C ASP A 25 -17.89 6.06 16.46
N GLY A 26 -18.66 6.79 15.66
CA GLY A 26 -18.37 8.16 15.26
C GLY A 26 -17.35 8.28 14.13
N ARG A 27 -17.06 7.19 13.39
CA ARG A 27 -16.23 7.24 12.20
C ARG A 27 -16.85 8.17 11.14
N GLY A 28 -16.03 9.02 10.52
CA GLY A 28 -16.41 9.82 9.37
C GLY A 28 -16.22 9.10 8.04
N LEU A 29 -16.71 9.68 6.94
CA LEU A 29 -16.56 9.14 5.59
C LEU A 29 -15.17 9.44 5.01
N ALA A 30 -14.60 8.44 4.38
CA ALA A 30 -13.39 8.54 3.56
C ALA A 30 -13.72 8.44 2.06
N ASN A 31 -12.81 8.93 1.21
CA ASN A 31 -12.90 8.80 -0.25
C ASN A 31 -13.10 7.35 -0.71
N VAL A 32 -12.42 6.41 -0.08
CA VAL A 32 -12.48 4.97 -0.39
C VAL A 32 -13.85 4.35 -0.10
N ASP A 33 -14.62 4.92 0.84
CA ASP A 33 -15.99 4.48 1.13
C ASP A 33 -16.94 4.78 -0.04
N LEU A 34 -16.62 5.81 -0.83
CA LEU A 34 -17.39 6.28 -1.97
C LEU A 34 -16.96 5.65 -3.30
N SER A 35 -16.05 4.69 -3.27
CA SER A 35 -15.57 3.99 -4.46
C SER A 35 -16.41 2.74 -4.71
N PRO A 36 -17.38 2.75 -5.68
CA PRO A 36 -18.29 1.64 -5.90
C PRO A 36 -17.57 0.44 -6.55
N VAL A 37 -18.23 -0.71 -6.56
CA VAL A 37 -17.84 -1.84 -7.42
C VAL A 37 -18.30 -1.61 -8.85
N GLY A 38 -17.62 -2.21 -9.84
CA GLY A 38 -18.03 -2.19 -11.24
C GLY A 38 -17.34 -1.11 -12.09
N GLU A 39 -17.86 -0.88 -13.29
CA GLU A 39 -17.24 -0.06 -14.35
C GLU A 39 -16.98 1.40 -13.91
N THR A 40 -17.86 1.96 -13.08
CA THR A 40 -17.74 3.35 -12.59
C THR A 40 -16.52 3.54 -11.67
N ARG A 41 -16.02 2.47 -11.01
CA ARG A 41 -14.95 2.58 -10.04
C ARG A 41 -13.69 3.23 -10.60
N ALA A 42 -13.26 2.84 -11.80
CA ALA A 42 -12.04 3.37 -12.42
C ALA A 42 -12.09 4.89 -12.55
N SER A 43 -13.19 5.44 -13.09
CA SER A 43 -13.37 6.88 -13.24
C SER A 43 -13.47 7.64 -11.90
N VAL A 44 -13.97 6.99 -10.85
CA VAL A 44 -14.02 7.59 -9.50
C VAL A 44 -12.61 7.63 -8.88
N ILE A 45 -11.89 6.52 -8.86
CA ILE A 45 -10.57 6.46 -8.21
C ILE A 45 -9.51 7.33 -8.91
N THR A 46 -9.67 7.55 -10.23
CA THR A 46 -8.81 8.48 -11.01
C THR A 46 -9.22 9.94 -10.88
N GLY A 47 -10.34 10.24 -10.20
CA GLY A 47 -10.83 11.61 -10.03
C GLY A 47 -11.46 12.22 -11.30
N GLU A 48 -11.70 11.41 -12.33
CA GLU A 48 -12.40 11.84 -13.55
C GLU A 48 -13.90 12.04 -13.27
N ARG A 49 -14.48 11.10 -12.51
CA ARG A 49 -15.85 11.23 -11.99
C ARG A 49 -15.81 11.75 -10.55
N LYS A 50 -16.42 12.90 -10.35
CA LYS A 50 -16.61 13.48 -9.02
C LYS A 50 -17.71 12.72 -8.27
N MET A 51 -17.33 11.95 -7.23
CA MET A 51 -18.24 11.23 -6.35
C MET A 51 -17.85 11.55 -4.90
N LEU A 52 -18.53 12.53 -4.31
CA LEU A 52 -18.24 13.04 -2.96
C LEU A 52 -19.31 12.70 -1.93
N ASP A 53 -20.37 12.01 -2.35
CA ASP A 53 -21.44 11.47 -1.52
C ASP A 53 -21.88 10.12 -2.08
N PHE A 54 -22.59 9.32 -1.29
CA PHE A 54 -23.20 8.10 -1.81
C PHE A 54 -24.28 8.44 -2.85
N GLU A 55 -24.24 7.72 -3.96
CA GLU A 55 -25.25 7.82 -5.01
C GLU A 55 -26.09 6.52 -5.04
N ASP A 56 -27.37 6.63 -5.35
CA ASP A 56 -28.26 5.47 -5.46
C ASP A 56 -27.86 4.56 -6.64
N GLY A 57 -28.14 3.27 -6.50
CA GLY A 57 -27.88 2.28 -7.54
C GLY A 57 -26.47 1.71 -7.54
N TYR A 58 -25.60 2.10 -6.62
CA TYR A 58 -24.25 1.56 -6.48
C TYR A 58 -24.08 0.72 -5.22
N PHE A 59 -23.30 -0.34 -5.34
CA PHE A 59 -22.81 -1.10 -4.19
C PHE A 59 -21.43 -0.58 -3.77
N TYR A 60 -21.29 -0.25 -2.49
CA TYR A 60 -20.06 0.29 -1.89
C TYR A 60 -19.46 -0.75 -0.97
N PRO A 61 -18.48 -1.55 -1.44
CA PRO A 61 -18.00 -2.73 -0.72
C PRO A 61 -17.29 -2.41 0.60
N ALA A 62 -16.67 -1.23 0.73
CA ALA A 62 -15.97 -0.81 1.94
C ALA A 62 -16.90 -0.65 3.16
N LYS A 63 -18.20 -0.41 2.96
CA LYS A 63 -19.18 -0.25 4.05
C LYS A 63 -19.18 -1.44 5.03
N GLY A 64 -19.15 -2.65 4.49
CA GLY A 64 -19.13 -3.88 5.31
C GLY A 64 -17.80 -4.60 5.26
N ALA A 65 -17.06 -4.46 4.16
CA ALA A 65 -15.81 -5.15 3.88
C ALA A 65 -15.88 -6.63 4.34
N ILE A 66 -15.02 -7.09 5.23
CA ILE A 66 -15.09 -8.44 5.82
C ILE A 66 -15.39 -8.42 7.32
N ASP A 67 -15.83 -7.27 7.83
CA ASP A 67 -16.22 -7.08 9.23
C ASP A 67 -15.07 -7.33 10.24
N PHE A 68 -13.86 -6.95 9.88
CA PHE A 68 -12.72 -7.06 10.79
C PHE A 68 -12.91 -6.21 12.05
N TYR A 69 -13.62 -5.10 11.96
CA TYR A 69 -13.89 -4.23 13.10
C TYR A 69 -14.44 -5.01 14.30
N HIS A 70 -15.36 -5.94 14.07
CA HIS A 70 -15.93 -6.79 15.12
C HIS A 70 -15.17 -8.11 15.31
N ARG A 71 -14.45 -8.58 14.26
CA ARG A 71 -13.85 -9.93 14.20
C ARG A 71 -12.33 -9.95 14.35
N TYR A 72 -11.66 -8.81 14.61
CA TYR A 72 -10.20 -8.73 14.63
C TYR A 72 -9.52 -9.75 15.53
N LYS A 73 -10.16 -10.15 16.67
CA LYS A 73 -9.61 -11.17 17.57
C LYS A 73 -9.56 -12.56 16.93
N GLU A 74 -10.59 -12.93 16.18
CA GLU A 74 -10.66 -14.17 15.42
C GLU A 74 -9.59 -14.18 14.32
N ASP A 75 -9.52 -13.12 13.55
CA ASP A 75 -8.60 -13.00 12.42
C ASP A 75 -7.13 -12.97 12.89
N ILE A 76 -6.80 -12.20 13.94
CA ILE A 76 -5.45 -12.18 14.52
C ILE A 76 -5.06 -13.52 15.14
N ALA A 77 -6.00 -14.27 15.73
CA ALA A 77 -5.73 -15.61 16.23
C ALA A 77 -5.33 -16.57 15.08
N LEU A 78 -5.97 -16.47 13.92
CA LEU A 78 -5.60 -17.24 12.73
C LEU A 78 -4.21 -16.84 12.20
N PHE A 79 -3.87 -15.54 12.21
CA PHE A 79 -2.52 -15.07 11.85
C PHE A 79 -1.46 -15.61 12.84
N ALA A 80 -1.77 -15.63 14.13
CA ALA A 80 -0.91 -16.21 15.15
C ALA A 80 -0.71 -17.72 14.96
N GLU A 81 -1.77 -18.45 14.62
CA GLU A 81 -1.69 -19.87 14.29
C GLU A 81 -0.80 -20.13 13.07
N MET A 82 -0.84 -19.24 12.07
CA MET A 82 0.05 -19.29 10.89
C MET A 82 1.52 -18.96 11.25
N GLY A 83 1.75 -18.41 12.44
CA GLY A 83 3.10 -18.13 12.93
C GLY A 83 3.62 -16.74 12.60
N PHE A 84 2.76 -15.78 12.27
CA PHE A 84 3.17 -14.40 11.96
C PHE A 84 4.11 -13.83 13.01
N LYS A 85 5.18 -13.18 12.54
CA LYS A 85 6.10 -12.37 13.32
C LYS A 85 5.74 -10.90 13.25
N THR A 86 5.11 -10.49 12.15
CA THR A 86 4.59 -9.14 11.96
C THR A 86 3.23 -9.18 11.28
N TYR A 87 2.40 -8.20 11.59
CA TYR A 87 1.15 -7.93 10.86
C TYR A 87 1.12 -6.48 10.43
N ARG A 88 1.16 -6.25 9.12
CA ARG A 88 0.99 -4.91 8.57
C ARG A 88 -0.49 -4.57 8.43
N MET A 89 -0.88 -3.43 8.97
CA MET A 89 -2.23 -2.88 8.87
C MET A 89 -2.18 -1.38 8.69
N SER A 90 -3.30 -0.75 8.35
CA SER A 90 -3.41 0.70 8.30
C SER A 90 -4.40 1.25 9.31
N ILE A 91 -4.28 2.55 9.60
CA ILE A 91 -5.24 3.31 10.38
C ILE A 91 -6.17 4.06 9.43
N ALA A 92 -7.49 3.93 9.62
CA ALA A 92 -8.44 4.80 8.95
C ALA A 92 -8.41 6.18 9.65
N TRP A 93 -7.94 7.20 8.95
CA TRP A 93 -7.86 8.57 9.47
C TRP A 93 -9.20 9.01 10.08
N THR A 94 -10.29 8.70 9.39
CA THR A 94 -11.66 9.06 9.77
C THR A 94 -12.18 8.38 11.03
N ARG A 95 -11.52 7.33 11.55
CA ARG A 95 -11.81 6.79 12.89
C ARG A 95 -11.19 7.63 13.98
N ILE A 96 -10.06 8.27 13.72
CA ILE A 96 -9.33 9.10 14.70
C ILE A 96 -9.82 10.54 14.64
N PHE A 97 -9.95 11.09 13.44
CA PHE A 97 -10.50 12.42 13.18
C PHE A 97 -11.57 12.30 12.09
N PRO A 98 -12.85 12.21 12.44
CA PRO A 98 -13.94 11.92 11.51
C PRO A 98 -14.01 12.85 10.29
N ASN A 99 -13.77 14.13 10.47
CA ASN A 99 -13.67 15.13 9.40
C ASN A 99 -12.22 15.45 9.00
N GLY A 100 -11.25 15.09 9.83
CA GLY A 100 -9.83 15.34 9.62
C GLY A 100 -9.30 16.66 10.17
N ASP A 101 -10.15 17.65 10.44
CA ASP A 101 -9.77 18.98 10.93
C ASP A 101 -10.26 19.31 12.35
N GLU A 102 -10.72 18.30 13.11
CA GLU A 102 -11.14 18.47 14.50
C GLU A 102 -9.98 18.85 15.42
N GLU A 103 -10.30 19.52 16.52
CA GLU A 103 -9.33 19.85 17.58
C GLU A 103 -9.00 18.62 18.45
N THR A 104 -9.97 17.75 18.69
CA THR A 104 -9.83 16.57 19.56
C THR A 104 -10.10 15.29 18.79
N PRO A 105 -9.31 14.22 19.03
CA PRO A 105 -9.53 12.94 18.39
C PRO A 105 -10.75 12.21 18.96
N ASN A 106 -11.28 11.29 18.15
CA ASN A 106 -12.32 10.36 18.57
C ASN A 106 -11.71 9.22 19.40
N GLU A 107 -12.01 9.21 20.69
CA GLU A 107 -11.46 8.22 21.63
C GLU A 107 -11.86 6.78 21.30
N LYS A 108 -13.06 6.55 20.76
CA LYS A 108 -13.49 5.20 20.38
C LYS A 108 -12.63 4.64 19.25
N GLY A 109 -12.29 5.46 18.27
CA GLY A 109 -11.37 5.07 17.19
C GLY A 109 -9.95 4.77 17.71
N LEU A 110 -9.44 5.62 18.61
CA LEU A 110 -8.15 5.37 19.27
C LEU A 110 -8.15 4.05 20.04
N GLN A 111 -9.21 3.80 20.81
CA GLN A 111 -9.33 2.57 21.61
C GLN A 111 -9.44 1.32 20.73
N PHE A 112 -10.12 1.39 19.59
CA PHE A 112 -10.21 0.28 18.65
C PHE A 112 -8.81 -0.17 18.20
N TYR A 113 -7.99 0.73 17.68
CA TYR A 113 -6.63 0.38 17.24
C TYR A 113 -5.73 -0.05 18.39
N GLU A 114 -5.87 0.57 19.57
CA GLU A 114 -5.13 0.11 20.75
C GLU A 114 -5.47 -1.34 21.09
N ASN A 115 -6.74 -1.73 21.01
CA ASN A 115 -7.17 -3.10 21.24
C ASN A 115 -6.60 -4.06 20.18
N VAL A 116 -6.60 -3.66 18.91
CA VAL A 116 -6.01 -4.45 17.80
C VAL A 116 -4.51 -4.67 18.03
N PHE A 117 -3.76 -3.62 18.39
CA PHE A 117 -2.32 -3.73 18.63
C PHE A 117 -2.01 -4.58 19.87
N LYS A 118 -2.79 -4.45 20.94
CA LYS A 118 -2.68 -5.29 22.13
C LYS A 118 -2.96 -6.77 21.80
N GLU A 119 -3.93 -7.04 20.93
CA GLU A 119 -4.21 -8.42 20.50
C GLU A 119 -3.04 -8.99 19.69
N CYS A 120 -2.41 -8.21 18.80
CA CYS A 120 -1.18 -8.62 18.13
C CYS A 120 -0.06 -8.93 19.12
N ARG A 121 0.19 -8.03 20.08
CA ARG A 121 1.25 -8.19 21.10
C ARG A 121 1.03 -9.41 21.99
N LYS A 122 -0.21 -9.75 22.30
CA LYS A 122 -0.57 -10.96 23.06
C LYS A 122 -0.02 -12.25 22.42
N TYR A 123 0.06 -12.28 21.09
CA TYR A 123 0.61 -13.40 20.33
C TYR A 123 2.08 -13.21 19.92
N GLY A 124 2.74 -12.14 20.36
CA GLY A 124 4.11 -11.83 19.95
C GLY A 124 4.23 -11.35 18.50
N ILE A 125 3.14 -10.91 17.90
CA ILE A 125 3.12 -10.33 16.54
C ILE A 125 3.47 -8.85 16.64
N GLU A 126 4.50 -8.40 15.89
CA GLU A 126 4.90 -7.01 15.78
C GLU A 126 3.94 -6.26 14.85
N PRO A 127 3.22 -5.22 15.32
CA PRO A 127 2.46 -4.36 14.41
C PRO A 127 3.39 -3.54 13.52
N LEU A 128 3.13 -3.55 12.22
CA LEU A 128 3.70 -2.62 11.24
C LEU A 128 2.54 -1.76 10.71
N VAL A 129 2.53 -0.47 11.04
CA VAL A 129 1.35 0.38 10.85
C VAL A 129 1.57 1.40 9.73
N THR A 130 0.71 1.37 8.73
CA THR A 130 0.63 2.41 7.70
C THR A 130 -0.30 3.52 8.21
N ILE A 131 0.21 4.74 8.30
CA ILE A 131 -0.53 5.90 8.85
C ILE A 131 -1.73 6.22 7.97
N THR A 132 -1.53 6.26 6.64
CA THR A 132 -2.62 6.41 5.68
C THR A 132 -2.47 5.44 4.51
N HIS A 133 -3.52 4.69 4.24
CA HIS A 133 -3.60 3.72 3.15
C HIS A 133 -4.82 4.02 2.28
N PHE A 134 -4.74 5.17 1.57
CA PHE A 134 -5.79 5.71 0.71
C PHE A 134 -7.04 6.22 1.43
N ASP A 135 -7.16 6.01 2.75
CA ASP A 135 -8.27 6.54 3.56
C ASP A 135 -8.07 8.04 3.80
N PHE A 136 -8.79 8.86 3.08
CA PHE A 136 -8.72 10.31 3.20
C PHE A 136 -10.09 10.92 3.52
N PRO A 137 -10.24 11.77 4.56
CA PRO A 137 -11.53 12.31 4.97
C PRO A 137 -12.21 13.11 3.86
N ILE A 138 -13.45 12.75 3.51
CA ILE A 138 -14.25 13.45 2.49
C ILE A 138 -14.43 14.93 2.83
N HIS A 139 -14.59 15.26 4.09
CA HIS A 139 -14.68 16.65 4.53
C HIS A 139 -13.46 17.48 4.10
N LEU A 140 -12.25 16.93 4.21
CA LEU A 140 -11.02 17.61 3.77
C LEU A 140 -10.97 17.79 2.25
N ILE A 141 -11.57 16.86 1.49
CA ILE A 141 -11.69 17.00 0.04
C ILE A 141 -12.68 18.13 -0.29
N LYS A 142 -13.88 18.10 0.29
CA LYS A 142 -14.93 19.11 0.05
C LYS A 142 -14.48 20.51 0.44
N LYS A 143 -13.78 20.65 1.57
CA LYS A 143 -13.42 21.95 2.15
C LYS A 143 -12.09 22.50 1.64
N TYR A 144 -11.10 21.64 1.39
CA TYR A 144 -9.72 22.05 1.09
C TYR A 144 -9.22 21.53 -0.26
N GLY A 145 -9.93 20.63 -0.92
CA GLY A 145 -9.53 20.05 -2.22
C GLY A 145 -8.48 18.94 -2.13
N GLY A 146 -8.35 18.26 -0.97
CA GLY A 146 -7.41 17.17 -0.77
C GLY A 146 -5.96 17.64 -0.64
N TRP A 147 -5.01 16.77 -0.93
CA TRP A 147 -3.57 17.04 -0.76
C TRP A 147 -3.01 18.16 -1.62
N ARG A 148 -3.77 18.71 -2.61
CA ARG A 148 -3.35 19.93 -3.31
C ARG A 148 -3.21 21.15 -2.38
N ASN A 149 -3.86 21.11 -1.22
CA ASN A 149 -3.85 22.20 -0.25
C ASN A 149 -2.82 21.93 0.85
N ARG A 150 -1.85 22.85 0.97
CA ARG A 150 -0.76 22.74 1.95
C ARG A 150 -1.25 22.59 3.39
N LYS A 151 -2.43 23.11 3.72
CA LYS A 151 -3.02 23.01 5.07
C LYS A 151 -3.25 21.58 5.54
N ILE A 152 -3.36 20.63 4.62
CA ILE A 152 -3.49 19.20 4.95
C ILE A 152 -2.27 18.68 5.70
N ILE A 153 -1.09 19.25 5.50
CA ILE A 153 0.13 18.91 6.23
C ILE A 153 -0.10 19.09 7.74
N ASP A 154 -0.75 20.17 8.17
CA ASP A 154 -0.98 20.43 9.60
C ASP A 154 -1.97 19.44 10.22
N PHE A 155 -3.01 19.07 9.49
CA PHE A 155 -3.96 18.05 9.96
C PHE A 155 -3.29 16.66 10.04
N TYR A 156 -2.44 16.33 9.07
CA TYR A 156 -1.67 15.08 9.10
C TYR A 156 -0.65 15.05 10.24
N LYS A 157 0.02 16.17 10.53
CA LYS A 157 0.91 16.29 11.69
C LYS A 157 0.17 16.02 13.00
N LYS A 158 -1.05 16.58 13.14
CA LYS A 158 -1.91 16.35 14.32
C LYS A 158 -2.27 14.87 14.45
N LEU A 159 -2.67 14.22 13.36
CA LEU A 159 -2.92 12.76 13.34
C LEU A 159 -1.67 12.00 13.81
N CYS A 160 -0.51 12.30 13.24
CA CYS A 160 0.75 11.65 13.59
C CYS A 160 1.09 11.82 15.08
N GLU A 161 0.97 13.03 15.61
CA GLU A 161 1.25 13.30 17.03
C GLU A 161 0.35 12.46 17.96
N VAL A 162 -0.94 12.40 17.66
CA VAL A 162 -1.92 11.65 18.46
C VAL A 162 -1.62 10.16 18.44
N ILE A 163 -1.41 9.57 17.26
CA ILE A 163 -1.21 8.11 17.14
C ILE A 163 0.16 7.67 17.67
N PHE A 164 1.23 8.43 17.44
CA PHE A 164 2.55 8.10 18.00
C PHE A 164 2.57 8.16 19.52
N ARG A 165 1.89 9.15 20.13
CA ARG A 165 1.76 9.22 21.58
C ARG A 165 0.91 8.09 22.14
N ARG A 166 -0.27 7.85 21.53
CA ARG A 166 -1.22 6.83 22.01
C ARG A 166 -0.64 5.43 21.94
N TYR A 167 0.07 5.11 20.88
CA TYR A 167 0.53 3.74 20.63
C TYR A 167 2.01 3.52 20.94
N LYS A 168 2.65 4.46 21.65
CA LYS A 168 4.02 4.31 22.15
C LYS A 168 4.17 3.01 22.95
N GLY A 169 5.18 2.21 22.59
CA GLY A 169 5.44 0.90 23.20
C GLY A 169 4.55 -0.24 22.67
N LEU A 170 3.49 0.07 21.88
CA LEU A 170 2.69 -0.93 21.19
C LEU A 170 3.11 -1.12 19.73
N VAL A 171 3.49 -0.05 19.06
CA VAL A 171 3.89 -0.03 17.65
C VAL A 171 5.28 0.57 17.53
N LYS A 172 6.17 -0.14 16.84
CA LYS A 172 7.54 0.29 16.57
C LYS A 172 7.76 0.66 15.11
N TYR A 173 7.14 -0.07 14.18
CA TYR A 173 7.32 0.10 12.75
C TYR A 173 6.15 0.84 12.12
N TRP A 174 6.47 1.91 11.36
CA TRP A 174 5.49 2.79 10.76
C TRP A 174 5.82 3.07 9.30
N LEU A 175 4.78 3.17 8.47
CA LEU A 175 4.87 3.66 7.09
C LEU A 175 4.05 4.94 6.98
N THR A 176 4.61 5.97 6.37
CA THR A 176 3.94 7.27 6.30
C THR A 176 2.74 7.26 5.36
N PHE A 177 2.93 6.78 4.13
CA PHE A 177 1.90 6.65 3.10
C PHE A 177 2.02 5.28 2.44
N ASN A 178 0.88 4.69 2.09
CA ASN A 178 0.86 3.52 1.22
C ASN A 178 1.10 3.95 -0.23
N GLU A 179 2.00 3.26 -0.93
CA GLU A 179 2.22 3.43 -2.37
C GLU A 179 2.12 4.89 -2.84
N ILE A 180 2.93 5.77 -2.23
CA ILE A 180 2.84 7.22 -2.39
C ILE A 180 2.81 7.67 -3.87
N ASN A 181 3.42 6.89 -4.78
CA ASN A 181 3.43 7.17 -6.22
C ASN A 181 2.08 6.91 -6.91
N ILE A 182 1.14 6.20 -6.26
CA ILE A 182 -0.19 5.93 -6.82
C ILE A 182 -1.01 7.22 -7.01
N LEU A 183 -0.69 8.28 -6.27
CA LEU A 183 -1.37 9.55 -6.48
C LEU A 183 -1.28 10.08 -7.93
N LEU A 184 -0.24 9.70 -8.69
CA LEU A 184 -0.11 10.11 -10.10
C LEU A 184 -1.09 9.36 -11.02
N HIS A 185 -1.58 8.20 -10.61
CA HIS A 185 -2.38 7.29 -11.44
C HIS A 185 -3.84 7.18 -10.96
N ALA A 186 -4.05 7.24 -9.65
CA ALA A 186 -5.37 7.21 -9.02
C ALA A 186 -5.49 8.35 -7.99
N PRO A 187 -5.50 9.61 -8.44
CA PRO A 187 -5.38 10.77 -7.57
C PRO A 187 -6.53 10.97 -6.58
N PHE A 188 -7.74 10.54 -6.88
CA PHE A 188 -8.81 10.58 -5.89
C PHE A 188 -8.57 9.56 -4.78
N MET A 189 -8.14 8.35 -5.15
CA MET A 189 -7.82 7.31 -4.17
C MET A 189 -6.56 7.68 -3.38
N GLY A 190 -5.47 8.05 -4.05
CA GLY A 190 -4.16 8.29 -3.44
C GLY A 190 -4.08 9.59 -2.64
N ALA A 191 -4.73 10.67 -3.09
CA ALA A 191 -4.54 12.01 -2.55
C ALA A 191 -5.82 12.83 -2.37
N GLY A 192 -7.00 12.23 -2.51
CA GLY A 192 -8.27 12.95 -2.41
C GLY A 192 -8.44 14.06 -3.45
N ILE A 193 -7.90 13.88 -4.66
CA ILE A 193 -7.95 14.88 -5.73
C ILE A 193 -9.11 14.62 -6.66
N VAL A 194 -9.91 15.63 -6.89
CA VAL A 194 -10.89 15.73 -7.98
C VAL A 194 -10.49 16.92 -8.83
N PHE A 195 -10.44 16.75 -10.14
CA PHE A 195 -10.05 17.82 -11.06
C PHE A 195 -11.25 18.71 -11.42
N GLU A 196 -10.97 20.00 -11.55
CA GLU A 196 -11.92 20.94 -12.14
C GLU A 196 -11.67 21.06 -13.66
N GLU A 197 -12.67 21.51 -14.39
CA GLU A 197 -12.56 21.67 -15.84
C GLU A 197 -11.45 22.67 -16.22
N GLY A 198 -10.57 22.29 -17.15
CA GLY A 198 -9.46 23.13 -17.61
C GLY A 198 -8.25 23.20 -16.69
N GLU A 199 -8.24 22.50 -15.55
CA GLU A 199 -7.07 22.47 -14.67
C GLU A 199 -5.85 21.80 -15.33
N ASN A 200 -4.67 22.34 -15.04
CA ASN A 200 -3.41 21.64 -15.33
C ASN A 200 -3.24 20.46 -14.34
N ARG A 201 -3.73 19.27 -14.73
CA ARG A 201 -3.70 18.06 -13.89
C ARG A 201 -2.31 17.77 -13.35
N LYS A 202 -1.28 17.87 -14.19
CA LYS A 202 0.11 17.61 -13.79
C LYS A 202 0.59 18.59 -12.70
N GLN A 203 0.24 19.87 -12.79
CA GLN A 203 0.53 20.86 -11.76
C GLN A 203 -0.13 20.49 -10.42
N VAL A 204 -1.40 20.08 -10.45
CA VAL A 204 -2.15 19.67 -9.25
C VAL A 204 -1.52 18.45 -8.61
N LEU A 205 -1.21 17.41 -9.39
CA LEU A 205 -0.62 16.16 -8.90
C LEU A 205 0.74 16.38 -8.25
N TYR A 206 1.65 17.13 -8.88
CA TYR A 206 2.98 17.37 -8.30
C TYR A 206 2.95 18.36 -7.13
N THR A 207 1.96 19.24 -7.05
CA THR A 207 1.71 20.03 -5.84
C THR A 207 1.27 19.14 -4.68
N ALA A 208 0.33 18.22 -4.92
CA ALA A 208 -0.09 17.24 -3.92
C ALA A 208 1.07 16.33 -3.49
N ALA A 209 1.85 15.83 -4.47
CA ALA A 209 3.04 15.03 -4.20
C ALA A 209 4.03 15.75 -3.27
N HIS A 210 4.30 17.03 -3.53
CA HIS A 210 5.16 17.83 -2.65
C HIS A 210 4.61 17.92 -1.22
N ASN A 211 3.32 18.17 -1.07
CA ASN A 211 2.69 18.26 0.25
C ASN A 211 2.75 16.92 1.01
N GLU A 212 2.53 15.78 0.35
CA GLU A 212 2.68 14.46 0.97
C GLU A 212 4.15 14.16 1.36
N LEU A 213 5.12 14.55 0.52
CA LEU A 213 6.54 14.38 0.83
C LEU A 213 6.95 15.19 2.06
N VAL A 214 6.50 16.44 2.17
CA VAL A 214 6.73 17.29 3.34
C VAL A 214 6.04 16.71 4.58
N ALA A 215 4.80 16.24 4.44
CA ALA A 215 4.05 15.58 5.51
C ALA A 215 4.75 14.31 6.00
N SER A 216 5.31 13.51 5.09
CA SER A 216 6.10 12.32 5.43
C SER A 216 7.35 12.65 6.26
N ALA A 217 8.06 13.73 5.91
CA ALA A 217 9.21 14.18 6.70
C ALA A 217 8.79 14.68 8.10
N TRP A 218 7.66 15.38 8.21
CA TRP A 218 7.09 15.75 9.51
C TRP A 218 6.69 14.54 10.34
N ALA A 219 6.07 13.52 9.72
CA ALA A 219 5.74 12.28 10.43
C ALA A 219 6.99 11.60 10.99
N THR A 220 8.08 11.54 10.19
CA THR A 220 9.36 10.98 10.63
C THR A 220 9.93 11.75 11.83
N LYS A 221 9.93 13.09 11.76
CA LYS A 221 10.39 13.94 12.86
C LYS A 221 9.57 13.70 14.13
N ILE A 222 8.24 13.81 14.04
CA ILE A 222 7.34 13.66 15.18
C ILE A 222 7.47 12.26 15.80
N GLY A 223 7.54 11.24 14.95
CA GLY A 223 7.69 9.85 15.40
C GLY A 223 8.97 9.63 16.21
N HIS A 224 10.12 10.15 15.76
CA HIS A 224 11.39 10.05 16.46
C HIS A 224 11.45 10.93 17.73
N GLU A 225 10.83 12.12 17.72
CA GLU A 225 10.76 12.99 18.92
C GLU A 225 9.91 12.37 20.04
N ILE A 226 8.83 11.68 19.69
CA ILE A 226 7.95 11.00 20.67
C ILE A 226 8.59 9.72 21.19
N ASP A 227 9.19 8.94 20.30
CA ASP A 227 9.89 7.70 20.65
C ASP A 227 11.06 7.44 19.69
N PRO A 228 12.31 7.58 20.15
CA PRO A 228 13.50 7.31 19.33
C PRO A 228 13.63 5.86 18.83
N GLU A 229 12.89 4.91 19.43
CA GLU A 229 12.86 3.52 19.00
C GLU A 229 11.97 3.29 17.78
N ASN A 230 11.11 4.24 17.42
CA ASN A 230 10.30 4.17 16.21
C ASN A 230 11.16 4.01 14.96
N LYS A 231 10.72 3.15 14.07
CA LYS A 231 11.29 2.95 12.73
C LYS A 231 10.26 3.39 11.70
N ILE A 232 10.59 4.47 11.01
CA ILE A 232 9.70 5.10 10.03
C ILE A 232 10.17 4.78 8.62
N GLY A 233 9.32 4.17 7.81
CA GLY A 233 9.60 3.83 6.41
C GLY A 233 8.77 4.61 5.42
N CYS A 234 9.27 4.70 4.19
CA CYS A 234 8.48 5.05 3.01
C CYS A 234 7.96 3.79 2.32
N MET A 235 6.97 3.92 1.45
CA MET A 235 6.39 2.78 0.74
C MET A 235 6.06 3.13 -0.72
N LEU A 236 6.60 2.34 -1.64
CA LEU A 236 6.52 2.50 -3.08
C LEU A 236 5.70 1.37 -3.70
N ALA A 237 4.80 1.68 -4.64
CA ALA A 237 4.30 0.70 -5.61
C ALA A 237 5.44 0.41 -6.61
N ALA A 238 6.20 -0.66 -6.38
CA ALA A 238 7.38 -0.98 -7.16
C ALA A 238 7.07 -1.92 -8.34
N GLY A 239 8.04 -2.08 -9.18
CA GLY A 239 8.07 -2.95 -10.35
C GLY A 239 8.85 -2.29 -11.47
N LYS A 240 9.88 -2.99 -11.92
CA LYS A 240 10.76 -2.56 -13.01
C LYS A 240 9.99 -2.32 -14.29
N PHE A 241 10.31 -1.24 -15.00
CA PHE A 241 9.93 -1.10 -16.41
C PHE A 241 11.00 -1.71 -17.31
N TYR A 242 10.63 -2.75 -18.04
CA TYR A 242 11.45 -3.30 -19.11
C TYR A 242 11.23 -2.51 -20.41
N PRO A 243 12.29 -2.20 -21.17
CA PRO A 243 12.10 -1.75 -22.54
C PRO A 243 11.51 -2.90 -23.38
N LEU A 244 10.54 -2.63 -24.26
CA LEU A 244 9.95 -3.64 -25.14
C LEU A 244 11.00 -4.25 -26.08
N ALA A 245 11.95 -3.43 -26.50
CA ALA A 245 13.07 -3.85 -27.34
C ALA A 245 14.38 -3.18 -26.88
N ALA A 246 15.50 -3.70 -27.37
CA ALA A 246 16.82 -3.10 -27.13
C ALA A 246 17.06 -1.81 -27.95
N LYS A 247 16.00 -1.15 -28.42
CA LYS A 247 16.06 0.18 -29.03
C LYS A 247 16.50 1.20 -28.00
N PRO A 248 17.46 2.11 -28.29
CA PRO A 248 17.87 3.16 -27.37
C PRO A 248 16.71 4.01 -26.83
N GLU A 249 15.71 4.30 -27.66
CA GLU A 249 14.52 5.06 -27.31
C GLU A 249 13.63 4.32 -26.30
N ASP A 250 13.46 3.00 -26.45
CA ASP A 250 12.70 2.18 -25.48
C ASP A 250 13.43 2.11 -24.14
N VAL A 251 14.76 1.95 -24.16
CA VAL A 251 15.60 1.94 -22.96
C VAL A 251 15.51 3.28 -22.22
N TRP A 252 15.54 4.40 -22.97
CA TRP A 252 15.38 5.71 -22.39
C TRP A 252 13.99 5.92 -21.78
N THR A 253 12.94 5.52 -22.48
CA THR A 253 11.54 5.60 -22.00
C THR A 253 11.34 4.78 -20.72
N ALA A 254 11.90 3.57 -20.65
CA ALA A 254 11.86 2.74 -19.44
C ALA A 254 12.55 3.44 -18.26
N LEU A 255 13.72 4.06 -18.49
CA LEU A 255 14.41 4.83 -17.46
C LEU A 255 13.59 6.04 -16.98
N GLU A 256 12.90 6.76 -17.89
CA GLU A 256 12.04 7.89 -17.50
C GLU A 256 10.85 7.42 -16.67
N LYS A 257 10.24 6.27 -17.00
CA LYS A 257 9.15 5.67 -16.21
C LYS A 257 9.62 5.18 -14.83
N ASP A 258 10.78 4.55 -14.74
CA ASP A 258 11.37 4.22 -13.44
C ASP A 258 11.62 5.47 -12.58
N ARG A 259 12.11 6.57 -13.18
CA ARG A 259 12.33 7.85 -12.50
C ARG A 259 11.03 8.51 -12.03
N GLU A 260 9.92 8.35 -12.74
CA GLU A 260 8.60 8.81 -12.32
C GLU A 260 8.18 8.12 -11.02
N ASN A 261 8.38 6.80 -10.91
CA ASN A 261 8.12 6.06 -9.68
C ASN A 261 9.09 6.43 -8.56
N TYR A 262 10.39 6.47 -8.84
CA TYR A 262 11.41 6.78 -7.84
C TYR A 262 11.40 8.23 -7.36
N PHE A 263 10.75 9.15 -8.07
CA PHE A 263 10.63 10.57 -7.71
C PHE A 263 10.30 10.75 -6.23
N PHE A 264 9.34 10.00 -5.72
CA PHE A 264 8.84 10.11 -4.34
C PHE A 264 9.86 9.61 -3.31
N ILE A 265 10.26 8.36 -3.46
CA ILE A 265 11.14 7.75 -2.45
C ILE A 265 12.58 8.28 -2.54
N ASP A 266 13.01 8.82 -3.69
CA ASP A 266 14.26 9.58 -3.77
C ASP A 266 14.24 10.75 -2.78
N VAL A 267 13.13 11.49 -2.69
CA VAL A 267 13.01 12.62 -1.76
C VAL A 267 12.93 12.14 -0.31
N GLN A 268 12.12 11.12 -0.03
CA GLN A 268 11.94 10.59 1.33
C GLN A 268 13.24 9.97 1.90
N VAL A 269 14.05 9.37 1.04
CA VAL A 269 15.29 8.69 1.46
C VAL A 269 16.50 9.61 1.45
N ARG A 270 16.61 10.51 0.46
CA ARG A 270 17.77 11.40 0.28
C ARG A 270 17.61 12.74 0.99
N GLY A 271 16.36 13.14 1.27
CA GLY A 271 16.03 14.42 1.90
C GLY A 271 16.10 15.63 0.97
N TYR A 272 16.13 15.41 -0.35
CA TYR A 272 16.14 16.48 -1.34
C TYR A 272 15.65 15.99 -2.69
N TYR A 273 15.19 16.91 -3.54
CA TYR A 273 14.83 16.62 -4.92
C TYR A 273 16.09 16.39 -5.76
N PRO A 274 16.29 15.20 -6.35
CA PRO A 274 17.44 14.96 -7.23
C PRO A 274 17.35 15.83 -8.50
N SER A 275 18.49 16.02 -9.16
CA SER A 275 18.59 16.91 -10.32
C SER A 275 17.61 16.57 -11.45
N TYR A 276 17.38 15.29 -11.71
CA TYR A 276 16.42 14.87 -12.75
C TYR A 276 14.99 15.29 -12.40
N ALA A 277 14.61 15.25 -11.11
CA ALA A 277 13.29 15.65 -10.64
C ALA A 277 13.08 17.15 -10.79
N LEU A 278 14.07 17.97 -10.39
CA LEU A 278 14.01 19.42 -10.58
C LEU A 278 13.94 19.78 -12.07
N LYS A 279 14.72 19.11 -12.92
CA LYS A 279 14.68 19.31 -14.38
C LYS A 279 13.38 18.83 -15.01
N PHE A 280 12.77 17.79 -14.46
CA PHE A 280 11.43 17.34 -14.88
C PHE A 280 10.39 18.42 -14.56
N LEU A 281 10.37 19.00 -13.37
CA LEU A 281 9.46 20.09 -13.00
C LEU A 281 9.66 21.31 -13.91
N GLU A 282 10.90 21.71 -14.14
CA GLU A 282 11.25 22.83 -15.03
C GLU A 282 10.77 22.59 -16.48
N ARG A 283 11.11 21.44 -17.08
CA ARG A 283 10.73 21.10 -18.47
C ARG A 283 9.22 21.03 -18.68
N ASN A 284 8.46 20.63 -17.65
CA ASN A 284 7.00 20.59 -17.69
C ASN A 284 6.35 21.90 -17.22
N ASN A 285 7.14 22.93 -16.96
CA ASN A 285 6.68 24.24 -16.47
C ASN A 285 5.80 24.12 -15.21
N LEU A 286 6.15 23.20 -14.31
CA LEU A 286 5.45 22.97 -13.03
C LEU A 286 6.05 23.87 -11.95
N LYS A 287 5.19 24.69 -11.35
CA LYS A 287 5.58 25.65 -10.31
C LYS A 287 5.21 25.09 -8.95
N ILE A 288 6.13 24.39 -8.31
CA ILE A 288 5.95 23.86 -6.97
C ILE A 288 6.62 24.81 -5.99
N ASP A 289 5.85 25.26 -4.99
CA ASP A 289 6.36 26.14 -3.93
C ASP A 289 7.14 25.32 -2.89
N ILE A 290 8.43 25.13 -3.16
CA ILE A 290 9.36 24.43 -2.27
C ILE A 290 10.06 25.47 -1.40
N THR A 291 9.54 25.68 -0.18
CA THR A 291 10.09 26.67 0.76
C THR A 291 11.42 26.23 1.38
N GLU A 292 12.16 27.17 1.98
CA GLU A 292 13.38 26.82 2.73
C GLU A 292 13.09 25.95 3.96
N GLU A 293 11.90 26.11 4.57
CA GLU A 293 11.45 25.21 5.64
C GLU A 293 11.22 23.80 5.12
N ASP A 294 10.62 23.64 3.93
CA ASP A 294 10.44 22.33 3.30
C ASP A 294 11.78 21.65 3.02
N LYS A 295 12.73 22.39 2.47
CA LYS A 295 14.09 21.85 2.23
C LYS A 295 14.76 21.39 3.50
N LYS A 296 14.58 22.14 4.59
CA LYS A 296 15.13 21.80 5.90
C LYS A 296 14.48 20.54 6.48
N ILE A 297 13.15 20.50 6.53
CA ILE A 297 12.43 19.36 7.12
C ILE A 297 12.70 18.06 6.36
N LEU A 298 12.69 18.11 5.02
CA LEU A 298 13.03 16.97 4.17
C LEU A 298 14.45 16.46 4.44
N LYS A 299 15.43 17.36 4.49
CA LYS A 299 16.84 17.01 4.67
C LYS A 299 17.14 16.39 6.03
N GLU A 300 16.54 16.89 7.08
CA GLU A 300 16.81 16.49 8.46
C GLU A 300 16.02 15.25 8.90
N ASN A 301 14.97 14.85 8.16
CA ASN A 301 14.05 13.80 8.60
C ASN A 301 13.76 12.79 7.47
N THR A 302 14.82 12.11 7.05
CA THR A 302 14.73 11.00 6.09
C THR A 302 14.27 9.72 6.78
N VAL A 303 13.66 8.82 6.01
CA VAL A 303 13.14 7.55 6.51
C VAL A 303 14.25 6.59 6.97
N ASP A 304 13.94 5.69 7.91
CA ASP A 304 14.87 4.70 8.45
C ASP A 304 15.08 3.50 7.50
N PHE A 305 14.05 3.08 6.80
CA PHE A 305 14.05 1.95 5.87
C PHE A 305 13.17 2.25 4.66
N VAL A 306 13.37 1.49 3.59
CA VAL A 306 12.57 1.59 2.35
C VAL A 306 11.68 0.37 2.26
N SER A 307 10.38 0.58 2.10
CA SER A 307 9.44 -0.51 1.83
C SER A 307 8.75 -0.35 0.50
N PHE A 308 8.23 -1.46 -0.02
CA PHE A 308 7.56 -1.47 -1.30
C PHE A 308 6.60 -2.65 -1.43
N SER A 309 5.62 -2.49 -2.34
CA SER A 309 4.82 -3.58 -2.90
C SER A 309 5.45 -4.08 -4.19
N TYR A 310 5.30 -5.37 -4.45
CA TYR A 310 5.65 -5.96 -5.73
C TYR A 310 4.60 -6.99 -6.16
N TYR A 311 4.03 -6.80 -7.33
CA TYR A 311 3.07 -7.72 -7.92
C TYR A 311 3.49 -8.16 -9.32
N THR A 312 4.11 -7.26 -10.08
CA THR A 312 4.47 -7.47 -11.47
C THR A 312 5.57 -6.50 -11.90
N THR A 313 6.33 -6.87 -12.91
CA THR A 313 7.10 -5.94 -13.72
C THR A 313 6.22 -5.38 -14.85
N ARG A 314 6.69 -4.33 -15.47
CA ARG A 314 6.00 -3.62 -16.55
C ARG A 314 6.86 -3.60 -17.79
N CYS A 315 6.25 -3.36 -18.96
CA CYS A 315 6.95 -3.21 -20.21
C CYS A 315 6.50 -1.93 -20.89
N ILE A 316 7.41 -1.22 -21.54
CA ILE A 316 7.13 0.07 -22.19
C ILE A 316 7.92 0.20 -23.50
N SER A 317 7.36 0.94 -24.47
CA SER A 317 8.04 1.37 -25.69
C SER A 317 7.90 2.87 -25.89
N ALA A 318 8.86 3.46 -26.60
CA ALA A 318 8.78 4.83 -27.08
C ALA A 318 7.65 5.04 -28.10
N GLU A 319 7.19 3.97 -28.75
CA GLU A 319 6.06 3.98 -29.67
C GLU A 319 4.75 3.83 -28.88
N ALA A 320 4.22 4.96 -28.40
CA ALA A 320 3.12 5.01 -27.42
C ALA A 320 1.75 4.46 -27.86
N ASP A 321 1.55 4.18 -29.15
CA ASP A 321 0.24 3.83 -29.72
C ASP A 321 -0.28 2.44 -29.31
N LYS A 322 0.43 1.72 -28.43
CA LYS A 322 0.16 0.32 -28.07
C LYS A 322 0.07 0.08 -26.56
N LEU A 323 -0.21 1.09 -25.76
CA LEU A 323 -0.44 0.90 -24.32
C LEU A 323 -1.73 0.12 -24.11
N GLY A 324 -1.66 -1.06 -23.52
CA GLY A 324 -2.81 -1.88 -23.18
C GLY A 324 -3.49 -1.41 -21.91
N GLU A 325 -4.79 -1.64 -21.80
CA GLU A 325 -5.56 -1.48 -20.57
C GLU A 325 -5.08 -2.50 -19.53
N GLY A 326 -4.35 -2.09 -18.54
CA GLY A 326 -3.91 -2.96 -17.45
C GLY A 326 -3.64 -2.17 -16.19
N ASN A 327 -4.48 -2.31 -15.19
CA ASN A 327 -4.31 -1.76 -13.84
C ASN A 327 -3.98 -0.24 -13.76
N LEU A 328 -3.86 0.28 -12.54
CA LEU A 328 -3.58 1.68 -12.21
C LEU A 328 -2.29 2.27 -12.85
N LEU A 329 -1.47 1.45 -13.51
CA LEU A 329 -0.22 1.88 -14.15
C LEU A 329 -0.20 1.41 -15.61
N GLU A 330 -0.15 2.37 -16.55
CA GLU A 330 -0.03 2.10 -17.98
C GLU A 330 1.19 1.25 -18.31
N SER A 331 1.00 0.13 -19.00
CA SER A 331 2.08 -0.75 -19.42
C SER A 331 1.69 -1.56 -20.65
N MET A 332 2.69 -2.06 -21.38
CA MET A 332 2.52 -3.00 -22.45
C MET A 332 2.68 -4.43 -21.92
N ARG A 333 2.08 -5.40 -22.60
CA ARG A 333 2.34 -6.82 -22.30
C ARG A 333 3.78 -7.16 -22.64
N ASN A 334 4.51 -7.72 -21.68
CA ASN A 334 5.81 -8.32 -21.94
C ASN A 334 5.61 -9.68 -22.65
N PRO A 335 6.15 -9.89 -23.87
CA PRO A 335 5.92 -11.12 -24.62
C PRO A 335 6.63 -12.35 -24.04
N TYR A 336 7.53 -12.17 -23.09
CA TYR A 336 8.36 -13.24 -22.50
C TYR A 336 7.88 -13.68 -21.11
N ILE A 337 6.78 -13.09 -20.60
CA ILE A 337 6.27 -13.34 -19.24
C ILE A 337 4.83 -13.81 -19.32
N GLU A 338 4.51 -14.91 -18.65
CA GLU A 338 3.13 -15.35 -18.44
C GLU A 338 2.36 -14.33 -17.59
N VAL A 339 1.07 -14.23 -17.81
CA VAL A 339 0.20 -13.30 -17.11
C VAL A 339 -0.91 -14.03 -16.36
N THR A 340 -1.34 -13.45 -15.25
CA THR A 340 -2.52 -13.89 -14.50
C THR A 340 -3.81 -13.54 -15.24
N ASP A 341 -4.96 -14.03 -14.75
CA ASP A 341 -6.29 -13.67 -15.26
C ASP A 341 -6.57 -12.15 -15.22
N TRP A 342 -5.86 -11.41 -14.36
CA TRP A 342 -5.92 -9.95 -14.27
C TRP A 342 -4.82 -9.24 -15.07
N GLY A 343 -4.11 -9.96 -15.96
CA GLY A 343 -3.09 -9.38 -16.83
C GLY A 343 -1.77 -9.02 -16.14
N TRP A 344 -1.54 -9.47 -14.91
CA TRP A 344 -0.28 -9.23 -14.21
C TRP A 344 0.78 -10.26 -14.58
N GLY A 345 1.97 -9.80 -14.92
CA GLY A 345 3.08 -10.69 -15.28
C GLY A 345 3.61 -11.45 -14.08
N LEU A 346 3.84 -12.75 -14.27
CA LEU A 346 4.44 -13.64 -13.28
C LEU A 346 5.97 -13.57 -13.43
N ASP A 347 6.63 -12.70 -12.67
CA ASP A 347 8.06 -12.42 -12.84
C ASP A 347 8.84 -12.44 -11.51
N PRO A 348 9.20 -13.64 -11.02
CA PRO A 348 10.05 -13.76 -9.82
C PRO A 348 11.45 -13.17 -10.00
N LEU A 349 12.04 -13.24 -11.21
CA LEU A 349 13.36 -12.64 -11.48
C LEU A 349 13.27 -11.11 -11.49
N GLY A 350 12.17 -10.54 -11.99
CA GLY A 350 11.88 -9.12 -11.90
C GLY A 350 11.73 -8.65 -10.47
N PHE A 351 11.21 -9.50 -9.58
CA PHE A 351 11.17 -9.23 -8.15
C PHE A 351 12.57 -9.11 -7.55
N ARG A 352 13.46 -10.09 -7.83
CA ARG A 352 14.87 -10.03 -7.42
C ARG A 352 15.57 -8.79 -7.99
N THR A 353 15.34 -8.47 -9.26
CA THR A 353 15.88 -7.28 -9.91
C THR A 353 15.42 -5.99 -9.19
N THR A 354 14.11 -5.88 -8.90
CA THR A 354 13.53 -4.72 -8.20
C THR A 354 14.12 -4.55 -6.80
N ILE A 355 14.27 -5.63 -6.04
CA ILE A 355 14.92 -5.63 -4.72
C ILE A 355 16.34 -5.08 -4.82
N ASN A 356 17.15 -5.59 -5.76
CA ASN A 356 18.52 -5.16 -5.95
C ASN A 356 18.61 -3.68 -6.38
N GLU A 357 17.81 -3.26 -7.36
CA GLU A 357 17.82 -1.86 -7.82
C GLU A 357 17.48 -0.87 -6.70
N ILE A 358 16.49 -1.19 -5.86
CA ILE A 358 16.14 -0.33 -4.71
C ILE A 358 17.28 -0.31 -3.68
N TYR A 359 17.86 -1.47 -3.39
CA TYR A 359 18.96 -1.55 -2.44
C TYR A 359 20.20 -0.84 -2.93
N ASP A 360 20.62 -1.05 -4.18
CA ASP A 360 21.77 -0.38 -4.81
C ASP A 360 21.59 1.15 -4.83
N ARG A 361 20.34 1.60 -5.04
CA ARG A 361 20.02 3.03 -5.11
C ARG A 361 20.14 3.74 -3.77
N TYR A 362 19.80 3.09 -2.66
CA TYR A 362 19.62 3.73 -1.36
C TYR A 362 20.52 3.20 -0.26
N GLN A 363 21.00 1.97 -0.33
CA GLN A 363 21.81 1.31 0.70
C GLN A 363 21.21 1.42 2.11
N LYS A 364 19.87 1.36 2.20
CA LYS A 364 19.09 1.30 3.44
C LYS A 364 18.43 -0.06 3.58
N PRO A 365 18.13 -0.52 4.80
CA PRO A 365 17.37 -1.75 4.99
C PRO A 365 16.06 -1.71 4.20
N LEU A 366 15.70 -2.82 3.56
CA LEU A 366 14.47 -2.95 2.79
C LEU A 366 13.42 -3.76 3.53
N PHE A 367 12.15 -3.55 3.20
CA PHE A 367 11.03 -4.37 3.63
C PHE A 367 10.04 -4.58 2.47
N VAL A 368 9.82 -5.83 2.08
CA VAL A 368 8.75 -6.16 1.15
C VAL A 368 7.45 -6.23 1.94
N VAL A 369 6.62 -5.19 1.82
CA VAL A 369 5.41 -5.06 2.64
C VAL A 369 4.13 -5.48 1.93
N GLU A 370 4.21 -5.77 0.63
CA GLU A 370 3.12 -6.41 -0.13
C GLU A 370 3.68 -7.24 -1.27
N ASN A 371 3.21 -8.47 -1.38
CA ASN A 371 3.36 -9.34 -2.55
C ASN A 371 2.27 -10.41 -2.50
N GLY A 372 1.70 -10.81 -3.61
CA GLY A 372 0.65 -11.82 -3.64
C GLY A 372 0.02 -12.01 -5.00
N LEU A 373 -0.80 -13.04 -5.09
CA LEU A 373 -1.54 -13.42 -6.28
C LEU A 373 -3.04 -13.28 -6.04
N GLY A 374 -3.70 -12.39 -6.79
CA GLY A 374 -5.15 -12.36 -6.86
C GLY A 374 -5.67 -13.45 -7.80
N ALA A 375 -6.58 -14.28 -7.32
CA ALA A 375 -7.16 -15.39 -8.10
C ALA A 375 -8.64 -15.58 -7.80
N VAL A 376 -9.35 -16.26 -8.67
CA VAL A 376 -10.72 -16.74 -8.41
C VAL A 376 -10.61 -18.08 -7.70
N ASP A 377 -10.91 -18.10 -6.41
CA ASP A 377 -10.91 -19.32 -5.62
C ASP A 377 -12.29 -19.98 -5.67
N VAL A 378 -12.30 -21.31 -5.82
CA VAL A 378 -13.53 -22.11 -5.80
C VAL A 378 -13.49 -23.03 -4.60
N PRO A 379 -14.25 -22.70 -3.53
CA PRO A 379 -14.30 -23.55 -2.33
C PRO A 379 -15.12 -24.83 -2.60
N ASP A 380 -14.73 -25.91 -1.93
CA ASP A 380 -15.54 -27.12 -1.84
C ASP A 380 -16.75 -26.94 -0.91
N GLU A 381 -17.54 -27.99 -0.71
CA GLU A 381 -18.72 -27.98 0.16
C GLU A 381 -18.42 -27.63 1.64
N ASN A 382 -17.18 -27.75 2.07
CA ASN A 382 -16.70 -27.43 3.42
C ASN A 382 -16.08 -26.02 3.50
N GLY A 383 -15.94 -25.33 2.38
CA GLY A 383 -15.28 -24.03 2.27
C GLY A 383 -13.75 -24.12 2.15
N TYR A 384 -13.20 -25.31 1.88
CA TYR A 384 -11.79 -25.52 1.63
C TYR A 384 -11.43 -25.19 0.17
N VAL A 385 -10.30 -24.53 -0.04
CA VAL A 385 -9.78 -24.16 -1.34
C VAL A 385 -8.41 -24.81 -1.54
N GLU A 386 -8.28 -25.58 -2.60
CA GLU A 386 -7.01 -26.20 -3.02
C GLU A 386 -6.27 -25.25 -3.96
N ASP A 387 -5.51 -24.29 -3.39
CA ASP A 387 -4.90 -23.15 -4.07
C ASP A 387 -3.40 -23.35 -4.36
N ASP A 388 -3.01 -24.46 -5.01
CA ASP A 388 -1.63 -24.76 -5.41
C ASP A 388 -1.00 -23.65 -6.27
N TYR A 389 -1.77 -23.02 -7.15
CA TYR A 389 -1.34 -21.88 -7.95
C TYR A 389 -0.84 -20.69 -7.11
N ARG A 390 -1.40 -20.48 -5.91
CA ARG A 390 -0.94 -19.46 -4.97
C ARG A 390 0.37 -19.87 -4.30
N ILE A 391 0.47 -21.14 -3.92
CA ILE A 391 1.69 -21.74 -3.37
C ILE A 391 2.83 -21.62 -4.38
N ASP A 392 2.61 -21.99 -5.63
CA ASP A 392 3.62 -21.93 -6.68
C ASP A 392 4.11 -20.52 -6.96
N TYR A 393 3.18 -19.55 -7.01
CA TYR A 393 3.52 -18.12 -7.12
C TYR A 393 4.41 -17.66 -5.98
N LEU A 394 3.98 -17.88 -4.72
CA LEU A 394 4.71 -17.44 -3.55
C LEU A 394 6.05 -18.16 -3.40
N ARG A 395 6.11 -19.47 -3.68
CA ARG A 395 7.34 -20.25 -3.67
C ARG A 395 8.38 -19.63 -4.60
N ALA A 396 8.00 -19.33 -5.83
CA ALA A 396 8.90 -18.75 -6.82
C ALA A 396 9.41 -17.36 -6.39
N HIS A 397 8.53 -16.51 -5.86
CA HIS A 397 8.90 -15.17 -5.40
C HIS A 397 9.75 -15.19 -4.12
N ILE A 398 9.42 -16.03 -3.13
CA ILE A 398 10.23 -16.19 -1.91
C ILE A 398 11.62 -16.73 -2.24
N LYS A 399 11.72 -17.64 -3.22
CA LYS A 399 13.02 -18.15 -3.71
C LYS A 399 13.88 -17.02 -4.31
N ALA A 400 13.27 -16.19 -5.18
CA ALA A 400 13.93 -15.03 -5.78
C ALA A 400 14.36 -13.98 -4.73
N MET A 401 13.51 -13.73 -3.73
CA MET A 401 13.80 -12.86 -2.60
C MET A 401 14.96 -13.41 -1.74
N ARG A 402 14.98 -14.71 -1.47
CA ARG A 402 16.08 -15.37 -0.77
C ARG A 402 17.39 -15.23 -1.52
N ASP A 403 17.38 -15.36 -2.84
CA ASP A 403 18.57 -15.17 -3.68
C ASP A 403 19.08 -13.73 -3.60
N ALA A 404 18.21 -12.71 -3.56
CA ALA A 404 18.61 -11.33 -3.35
C ALA A 404 19.34 -11.12 -2.01
N VAL A 405 18.91 -11.80 -0.96
CA VAL A 405 19.58 -11.73 0.35
C VAL A 405 20.86 -12.53 0.39
N VAL A 406 20.84 -13.78 -0.10
CA VAL A 406 21.95 -14.73 0.10
C VAL A 406 23.06 -14.56 -0.93
N LEU A 407 22.71 -14.29 -2.19
CA LEU A 407 23.65 -14.18 -3.29
C LEU A 407 24.04 -12.74 -3.58
N ASP A 408 23.11 -11.80 -3.42
CA ASP A 408 23.34 -10.40 -3.80
C ASP A 408 23.63 -9.51 -2.58
N GLY A 409 23.41 -9.99 -1.34
CA GLY A 409 23.79 -9.30 -0.11
C GLY A 409 22.83 -8.17 0.32
N VAL A 410 21.59 -8.22 -0.10
CA VAL A 410 20.56 -7.23 0.28
C VAL A 410 20.21 -7.35 1.77
N ASP A 411 20.20 -6.23 2.49
CA ASP A 411 19.68 -6.17 3.87
C ASP A 411 18.16 -6.06 3.85
N LEU A 412 17.48 -7.18 4.07
CA LEU A 412 16.02 -7.28 4.06
C LEU A 412 15.49 -7.59 5.46
N LEU A 413 14.60 -6.74 5.96
CA LEU A 413 14.03 -6.82 7.31
C LEU A 413 12.91 -7.84 7.41
N GLY A 414 12.09 -7.98 6.36
CA GLY A 414 10.92 -8.82 6.40
C GLY A 414 10.14 -8.88 5.08
N TYR A 415 9.09 -9.68 5.13
CA TYR A 415 8.19 -9.93 4.02
C TYR A 415 6.77 -10.12 4.55
N THR A 416 5.83 -9.35 4.01
CA THR A 416 4.40 -9.53 4.27
C THR A 416 3.65 -9.79 2.97
N THR A 417 2.87 -10.87 2.94
CA THR A 417 1.98 -11.16 1.82
C THR A 417 0.82 -10.19 1.83
N TRP A 418 0.37 -9.76 0.65
CA TRP A 418 -0.86 -8.97 0.57
C TRP A 418 -2.09 -9.84 0.79
N GLY A 419 -2.98 -9.37 1.68
CA GLY A 419 -4.25 -10.00 1.96
C GLY A 419 -4.12 -11.43 2.49
N PRO A 420 -3.52 -11.68 3.68
CA PRO A 420 -3.43 -13.02 4.25
C PRO A 420 -4.79 -13.66 4.52
N ILE A 421 -5.81 -12.85 4.57
CA ILE A 421 -7.24 -13.17 4.59
C ILE A 421 -7.90 -12.50 3.38
N ASP A 422 -8.88 -13.13 2.77
CA ASP A 422 -9.61 -12.54 1.64
C ASP A 422 -10.24 -11.21 2.05
N LEU A 423 -10.06 -10.21 1.23
CA LEU A 423 -10.52 -8.83 1.46
C LEU A 423 -11.01 -8.20 0.15
N VAL A 424 -11.66 -7.06 0.26
CA VAL A 424 -12.13 -6.29 -0.90
C VAL A 424 -10.93 -5.83 -1.73
N SER A 425 -10.96 -6.09 -3.04
CA SER A 425 -9.90 -5.64 -3.95
C SER A 425 -9.89 -4.11 -4.09
N ALA A 426 -8.72 -3.47 -3.93
CA ALA A 426 -8.61 -2.02 -4.07
C ALA A 426 -8.96 -1.52 -5.49
N GLY A 427 -8.43 -2.19 -6.51
CA GLY A 427 -8.62 -1.79 -7.91
C GLY A 427 -10.02 -2.05 -8.44
N THR A 428 -10.62 -3.21 -8.13
CA THR A 428 -11.92 -3.63 -8.69
C THR A 428 -13.10 -3.48 -7.75
N GLY A 429 -12.87 -3.38 -6.44
CA GLY A 429 -13.92 -3.39 -5.42
C GLY A 429 -14.54 -4.77 -5.18
N GLU A 430 -14.02 -5.82 -5.80
CA GLU A 430 -14.61 -7.16 -5.81
C GLU A 430 -14.01 -8.06 -4.73
N MET A 431 -14.83 -8.95 -4.19
CA MET A 431 -14.38 -10.04 -3.31
C MET A 431 -13.85 -11.26 -4.09
N LYS A 432 -14.27 -11.46 -5.33
CA LYS A 432 -13.84 -12.64 -6.14
C LYS A 432 -12.36 -12.63 -6.46
N LYS A 433 -11.69 -11.47 -6.47
CA LYS A 433 -10.24 -11.37 -6.62
C LYS A 433 -9.55 -11.63 -5.29
N ARG A 434 -9.34 -12.88 -4.98
CA ARG A 434 -8.91 -13.37 -3.67
C ARG A 434 -7.40 -13.52 -3.57
N TYR A 435 -6.84 -13.09 -2.46
CA TYR A 435 -5.39 -13.14 -2.18
C TYR A 435 -5.05 -14.06 -1.01
N GLY A 436 -6.05 -14.34 -0.15
CA GLY A 436 -5.84 -14.86 1.19
C GLY A 436 -5.41 -16.31 1.26
N PHE A 437 -4.76 -16.67 2.36
CA PHE A 437 -4.61 -18.02 2.89
C PHE A 437 -5.88 -18.46 3.64
N ILE A 438 -6.71 -17.47 3.98
CA ILE A 438 -7.96 -17.65 4.69
C ILE A 438 -9.09 -17.17 3.77
N TYR A 439 -9.97 -18.10 3.41
CA TYR A 439 -11.18 -17.81 2.64
C TYR A 439 -12.20 -17.11 3.54
N VAL A 440 -12.83 -16.06 3.02
CA VAL A 440 -13.98 -15.41 3.66
C VAL A 440 -15.22 -15.65 2.81
N ASP A 441 -16.24 -16.23 3.39
CA ASP A 441 -17.53 -16.48 2.73
C ASP A 441 -18.29 -15.16 2.52
N ARG A 442 -17.93 -14.47 1.44
CA ARG A 442 -18.55 -13.23 0.98
C ARG A 442 -18.40 -13.12 -0.54
N ASP A 443 -19.48 -12.73 -1.23
CA ASP A 443 -19.48 -12.47 -2.67
C ASP A 443 -19.29 -10.98 -3.00
N ASN A 444 -19.35 -10.63 -4.30
CA ASN A 444 -19.19 -9.26 -4.78
C ASN A 444 -20.35 -8.34 -4.40
N ASP A 445 -21.52 -8.90 -4.11
CA ASP A 445 -22.75 -8.16 -3.73
C ASP A 445 -22.87 -8.02 -2.22
N GLY A 446 -21.90 -8.54 -1.47
CA GLY A 446 -21.87 -8.47 -0.02
C GLY A 446 -22.65 -9.57 0.69
N ASN A 447 -23.14 -10.58 -0.03
CA ASN A 447 -23.80 -11.74 0.55
C ASN A 447 -22.77 -12.76 1.09
N GLY A 448 -23.23 -13.60 2.01
CA GLY A 448 -22.41 -14.63 2.63
C GLY A 448 -22.48 -14.58 4.14
N THR A 449 -21.86 -15.55 4.80
CA THR A 449 -21.88 -15.72 6.27
C THR A 449 -20.71 -15.04 6.97
N LEU A 450 -19.74 -14.54 6.22
CA LEU A 450 -18.45 -14.04 6.71
C LEU A 450 -17.63 -15.11 7.46
N LYS A 451 -17.96 -16.40 7.31
CA LYS A 451 -17.17 -17.49 7.89
C LYS A 451 -15.76 -17.48 7.34
N ARG A 452 -14.77 -17.72 8.21
CA ARG A 452 -13.37 -17.89 7.83
C ARG A 452 -13.07 -19.36 7.67
N SER A 453 -12.38 -19.74 6.58
CA SER A 453 -11.93 -21.12 6.32
C SER A 453 -10.50 -21.11 5.82
N LYS A 454 -9.67 -22.03 6.32
CA LYS A 454 -8.28 -22.13 5.88
C LYS A 454 -8.21 -22.73 4.47
N LYS A 455 -7.38 -22.18 3.61
CA LYS A 455 -7.04 -22.75 2.30
C LYS A 455 -5.81 -23.66 2.43
N LYS A 456 -5.47 -24.40 1.40
CA LYS A 456 -4.25 -25.25 1.36
C LYS A 456 -2.98 -24.44 1.62
N SER A 457 -2.89 -23.25 1.06
CA SER A 457 -1.77 -22.33 1.24
C SER A 457 -1.56 -21.86 2.67
N PHE A 458 -2.55 -21.98 3.57
CA PHE A 458 -2.42 -21.63 4.99
C PHE A 458 -1.33 -22.46 5.67
N ASP A 459 -1.41 -23.78 5.55
CA ASP A 459 -0.47 -24.70 6.20
C ASP A 459 0.91 -24.65 5.52
N TRP A 460 0.95 -24.43 4.22
CA TRP A 460 2.19 -24.22 3.48
C TRP A 460 2.92 -22.95 3.98
N TYR A 461 2.24 -21.82 4.09
CA TYR A 461 2.87 -20.57 4.55
C TYR A 461 3.27 -20.64 6.03
N LYS A 462 2.48 -21.32 6.86
CA LYS A 462 2.85 -21.64 8.24
C LYS A 462 4.19 -22.39 8.31
N LYS A 463 4.40 -23.37 7.43
CA LYS A 463 5.67 -24.11 7.34
C LYS A 463 6.82 -23.20 6.87
N VAL A 464 6.60 -22.35 5.87
CA VAL A 464 7.58 -21.37 5.41
C VAL A 464 8.05 -20.47 6.56
N ILE A 465 7.13 -19.94 7.36
CA ILE A 465 7.44 -19.10 8.51
C ILE A 465 8.22 -19.90 9.57
N ALA A 466 7.75 -21.09 9.91
CA ALA A 466 8.36 -21.94 10.93
C ALA A 466 9.81 -22.33 10.60
N THR A 467 10.13 -22.49 9.33
CA THR A 467 11.47 -22.82 8.82
C THR A 467 12.28 -21.61 8.40
N ASN A 468 11.79 -20.39 8.66
CA ASN A 468 12.41 -19.15 8.25
C ASN A 468 12.76 -19.12 6.73
N GLY A 469 11.84 -19.66 5.90
CA GLY A 469 11.99 -19.70 4.44
C GLY A 469 12.96 -20.75 3.91
N GLU A 470 13.40 -21.70 4.73
CA GLU A 470 14.29 -22.80 4.29
C GLU A 470 13.52 -23.88 3.54
N ASP A 471 12.35 -24.29 4.04
CA ASP A 471 11.47 -25.28 3.42
C ASP A 471 10.33 -24.59 2.67
N LEU A 472 10.37 -24.66 1.36
CA LEU A 472 9.39 -24.08 0.45
C LEU A 472 8.56 -25.16 -0.31
N GLU A 473 8.78 -26.47 -0.03
CA GLU A 473 8.10 -27.56 -0.74
C GLU A 473 6.69 -27.84 -0.17
#